data_9bedc19e2917eb04dde64ac30a2d3e6a
#
_entry.id   9bedc19e2917eb04dde64ac30a2d3e6a
#
_cell.length_a   1.000
_cell.length_b   1.000
_cell.length_c   1.000
_cell.angle_alpha   90.00
_cell.angle_beta   90.00
_cell.angle_gamma   90.00
#
_symmetry.space_group_name_H-M   'P 1'
#
loop_
_entity.id
_entity.type
_entity.pdbx_description
1 polymer ?
#
loop_
_entity_poly.entity_id
_entity_poly.type
_entity_poly.pdbx_seq_one_letter_code
_entity_poly.pdbx_strand_id
1 'polypeptide(L)'
;MKRRQFIQRTALASSATMFMGLGACATPTEKGLDSIGIQLFSLPKMLEQDLEGSLAMLYQMGYKEIEIYGPYPFSSSAAQERWKQITPSLGFSGSGFFGKTAKEFKVLLDEYRLKATSGHIDIVTLETNMPQVGEAVRTLGMECLGMSAIPNDLRQTLDDYKRMADRFNKIGGNAKKEGFKFLYHNHGYGLHEMEGQIPLNLLLENTDPDLVVFEMDIYWTTAGGMDPVELLKSNPGRYIALHLKDMKEITHFKGDGGTADQWTDLWPLMTTVGDGAMDIPAIVHQAQQSGVKHFFVEQDLVDNPRLALKKSIDFLRTI
;
A
#
# COMPACT_ATOMS: atom_id res chain seq x y z
N MET A 1 -65.66 23.60 33.42
CA MET A 1 -67.03 23.06 33.04
C MET A 1 -66.76 21.93 32.06
N LYS A 2 -66.96 20.68 32.44
CA LYS A 2 -68.08 19.79 32.04
C LYS A 2 -67.98 19.45 30.53
N ARG A 3 -67.94 18.23 30.03
CA ARG A 3 -68.38 16.88 30.37
C ARG A 3 -67.94 15.93 29.29
N ARG A 4 -67.32 14.76 29.59
CA ARG A 4 -68.00 13.40 29.63
C ARG A 4 -68.43 12.84 28.31
N GLN A 5 -67.73 11.72 27.99
CA GLN A 5 -68.24 10.35 27.77
C GLN A 5 -69.07 10.11 26.49
N PHE A 6 -68.76 9.05 25.72
CA PHE A 6 -69.30 7.71 25.87
C PHE A 6 -68.64 6.67 24.97
N ILE A 7 -68.58 5.50 25.51
CA ILE A 7 -68.09 4.23 24.96
C ILE A 7 -69.09 3.69 23.93
N GLN A 8 -68.65 2.99 22.87
CA GLN A 8 -69.30 1.71 22.56
C GLN A 8 -68.34 0.81 21.74
N ARG A 9 -68.30 -0.43 22.18
CA ARG A 9 -67.61 -1.59 21.60
C ARG A 9 -68.33 -2.07 20.35
N THR A 10 -67.60 -2.52 19.34
CA THR A 10 -68.05 -3.64 18.51
C THR A 10 -66.82 -4.46 18.12
N ALA A 11 -66.83 -5.70 18.56
CA ALA A 11 -65.89 -6.73 18.16
C ALA A 11 -66.31 -7.27 16.78
N LEU A 12 -65.36 -7.39 15.87
CA LEU A 12 -65.46 -8.31 14.75
C LEU A 12 -64.09 -8.93 14.48
N ALA A 13 -64.06 -10.23 14.66
CA ALA A 13 -62.95 -11.10 14.37
C ALA A 13 -62.73 -11.12 12.83
N SER A 14 -61.49 -10.98 12.39
CA SER A 14 -61.09 -11.43 11.07
C SER A 14 -59.61 -11.73 11.02
N SER A 15 -59.32 -13.01 10.97
CA SER A 15 -58.22 -13.70 10.28
C SER A 15 -56.84 -13.00 10.24
N ALA A 16 -55.97 -13.41 11.12
CA ALA A 16 -54.53 -13.19 11.00
C ALA A 16 -54.00 -14.03 9.83
N THR A 17 -53.74 -13.41 8.71
CA THR A 17 -52.85 -13.97 7.68
C THR A 17 -51.42 -13.59 8.05
N MET A 18 -50.69 -14.56 8.61
CA MET A 18 -49.26 -14.47 8.80
C MET A 18 -48.59 -14.39 7.45
N PHE A 19 -48.23 -13.20 6.99
CA PHE A 19 -47.18 -13.02 5.99
C PHE A 19 -45.84 -13.27 6.70
N MET A 20 -45.35 -14.50 6.62
CA MET A 20 -43.92 -14.75 6.76
C MET A 20 -43.21 -14.02 5.60
N GLY A 21 -42.79 -12.80 5.86
CA GLY A 21 -41.80 -12.12 5.04
C GLY A 21 -40.52 -12.93 5.12
N LEU A 22 -40.25 -13.70 4.05
CA LEU A 22 -38.90 -14.14 3.74
C LEU A 22 -38.07 -12.87 3.61
N GLY A 23 -37.43 -12.47 4.71
CA GLY A 23 -36.32 -11.55 4.67
C GLY A 23 -35.26 -12.19 3.79
N ALA A 24 -35.26 -11.83 2.50
CA ALA A 24 -34.07 -12.03 1.71
C ALA A 24 -32.96 -11.29 2.42
N CYS A 25 -32.05 -12.05 3.07
CA CYS A 25 -30.75 -11.54 3.37
C CYS A 25 -30.18 -11.12 2.02
N ALA A 26 -30.29 -9.83 1.71
CA ALA A 26 -29.47 -9.24 0.68
C ALA A 26 -28.02 -9.46 1.18
N THR A 27 -27.33 -10.40 0.58
CA THR A 27 -25.88 -10.45 0.64
C THR A 27 -25.43 -9.04 0.27
N PRO A 28 -24.58 -8.40 1.09
CA PRO A 28 -23.97 -7.15 0.68
C PRO A 28 -23.34 -7.41 -0.69
N THR A 29 -23.80 -6.72 -1.73
CA THR A 29 -23.07 -6.69 -2.98
C THR A 29 -21.71 -6.12 -2.60
N GLU A 30 -20.70 -6.96 -2.67
CA GLU A 30 -19.32 -6.54 -2.47
C GLU A 30 -19.07 -5.40 -3.45
N LYS A 31 -18.95 -4.19 -2.91
CA LYS A 31 -18.53 -3.05 -3.70
C LYS A 31 -17.07 -3.30 -4.01
N GLY A 32 -16.72 -3.37 -5.27
CA GLY A 32 -15.34 -3.37 -5.73
C GLY A 32 -14.55 -2.21 -5.10
N LEU A 33 -13.24 -2.20 -5.25
CA LEU A 33 -12.38 -1.15 -4.68
C LEU A 33 -12.83 0.23 -5.17
N ASP A 34 -13.19 1.12 -4.24
CA ASP A 34 -13.62 2.50 -4.55
C ASP A 34 -12.49 3.32 -5.20
N SER A 35 -11.24 3.03 -4.85
CA SER A 35 -10.04 3.68 -5.38
C SER A 35 -8.95 2.64 -5.62
N ILE A 36 -8.41 2.62 -6.83
CA ILE A 36 -7.27 1.78 -7.19
C ILE A 36 -6.11 2.71 -7.50
N GLY A 37 -5.00 2.46 -6.80
CA GLY A 37 -3.76 3.18 -6.93
C GLY A 37 -2.73 2.42 -7.76
N ILE A 38 -1.62 3.08 -8.04
CA ILE A 38 -0.44 2.57 -8.75
C ILE A 38 0.85 3.02 -8.08
N GLN A 39 1.76 2.08 -7.83
CA GLN A 39 3.15 2.42 -7.50
C GLN A 39 3.88 2.77 -8.81
N LEU A 40 4.43 3.98 -8.89
CA LEU A 40 5.02 4.50 -10.13
C LEU A 40 6.28 3.74 -10.58
N PHE A 41 6.88 2.92 -9.72
CA PHE A 41 7.98 2.02 -10.07
C PHE A 41 7.56 0.94 -11.10
N SER A 42 6.27 0.76 -11.35
CA SER A 42 5.74 -0.14 -12.39
C SER A 42 5.95 0.38 -13.82
N LEU A 43 6.20 1.69 -14.01
CA LEU A 43 6.35 2.29 -15.35
C LEU A 43 7.45 3.38 -15.43
N PRO A 44 8.60 3.20 -14.77
CA PRO A 44 9.58 4.27 -14.57
C PRO A 44 10.16 4.80 -15.90
N LYS A 45 10.40 3.92 -16.87
CA LYS A 45 10.92 4.31 -18.21
C LYS A 45 9.91 5.17 -18.99
N MET A 46 8.62 4.87 -18.86
CA MET A 46 7.57 5.66 -19.51
C MET A 46 7.47 7.05 -18.88
N LEU A 47 7.52 7.13 -17.54
CA LEU A 47 7.50 8.39 -16.81
C LEU A 47 8.72 9.26 -17.13
N GLU A 48 9.89 8.67 -17.28
CA GLU A 48 11.12 9.39 -17.65
C GLU A 48 11.05 9.93 -19.09
N GLN A 49 10.45 9.18 -20.01
CA GLN A 49 10.30 9.57 -21.42
C GLN A 49 9.19 10.60 -21.64
N ASP A 50 8.06 10.40 -21.03
CA ASP A 50 6.86 11.24 -21.16
C ASP A 50 6.02 11.18 -19.86
N LEU A 51 6.34 12.07 -18.92
CA LEU A 51 5.65 12.15 -17.65
C LEU A 51 4.15 12.43 -17.82
N GLU A 52 3.82 13.47 -18.61
CA GLU A 52 2.44 13.94 -18.78
C GLU A 52 1.59 12.89 -19.51
N GLY A 53 2.10 12.32 -20.61
CA GLY A 53 1.40 11.23 -21.31
C GLY A 53 1.23 9.98 -20.47
N SER A 54 2.18 9.67 -19.57
CA SER A 54 2.07 8.55 -18.65
C SER A 54 0.99 8.78 -17.58
N LEU A 55 0.94 9.98 -16.98
CA LEU A 55 -0.11 10.35 -16.03
C LEU A 55 -1.49 10.38 -16.68
N ALA A 56 -1.61 10.95 -17.90
CA ALA A 56 -2.83 10.93 -18.69
C ALA A 56 -3.32 9.49 -18.96
N MET A 57 -2.41 8.58 -19.32
CA MET A 57 -2.71 7.17 -19.53
C MET A 57 -3.24 6.51 -18.26
N LEU A 58 -2.60 6.70 -17.11
CA LEU A 58 -3.07 6.16 -15.83
C LEU A 58 -4.48 6.65 -15.48
N TYR A 59 -4.73 7.95 -15.64
CA TYR A 59 -6.06 8.52 -15.46
C TYR A 59 -7.11 7.89 -16.40
N GLN A 60 -6.79 7.75 -17.70
CA GLN A 60 -7.68 7.13 -18.69
C GLN A 60 -7.97 5.66 -18.40
N MET A 61 -7.01 4.92 -17.83
CA MET A 61 -7.23 3.56 -17.34
C MET A 61 -8.15 3.54 -16.12
N GLY A 62 -8.19 4.66 -15.37
CA GLY A 62 -9.06 4.86 -14.20
C GLY A 62 -8.36 4.67 -12.85
N TYR A 63 -7.03 4.68 -12.82
CA TYR A 63 -6.28 4.85 -11.58
C TYR A 63 -6.63 6.20 -10.96
N LYS A 64 -6.69 6.26 -9.64
CA LYS A 64 -7.04 7.47 -8.88
C LYS A 64 -5.94 7.92 -7.94
N GLU A 65 -5.17 6.97 -7.43
CA GLU A 65 -4.09 7.21 -6.49
C GLU A 65 -2.75 6.83 -7.09
N ILE A 66 -1.72 7.50 -6.69
CA ILE A 66 -0.35 7.13 -7.01
C ILE A 66 0.48 7.05 -5.74
N GLU A 67 1.40 6.13 -5.75
CA GLU A 67 2.51 6.09 -4.82
C GLU A 67 3.80 6.42 -5.57
N ILE A 68 4.57 7.35 -5.02
CA ILE A 68 5.82 7.84 -5.60
C ILE A 68 7.03 7.19 -4.91
N TYR A 69 8.17 7.18 -5.57
CA TYR A 69 9.41 6.63 -5.01
C TYR A 69 10.57 7.61 -5.12
N GLY A 70 11.44 7.60 -4.12
CA GLY A 70 12.65 8.41 -4.09
C GLY A 70 13.82 7.86 -4.94
N PRO A 71 14.96 8.59 -4.96
CA PRO A 71 15.21 9.78 -4.17
C PRO A 71 14.50 11.03 -4.70
N TYR A 72 14.20 11.93 -3.77
CA TYR A 72 13.62 13.24 -4.05
C TYR A 72 14.74 14.31 -4.11
N PRO A 73 14.47 15.52 -4.63
CA PRO A 73 15.48 16.59 -4.66
C PRO A 73 16.08 16.94 -3.30
N PHE A 74 15.32 16.69 -2.22
CA PHE A 74 15.76 16.92 -0.85
C PHE A 74 16.27 15.65 -0.14
N SER A 75 16.37 14.51 -0.84
CA SER A 75 16.93 13.29 -0.26
C SER A 75 18.40 13.45 0.10
N SER A 76 18.84 12.69 1.09
CA SER A 76 20.21 12.69 1.56
C SER A 76 21.21 12.46 0.42
N SER A 77 22.41 13.02 0.55
CA SER A 77 23.47 12.80 -0.43
C SER A 77 23.80 11.31 -0.61
N ALA A 78 23.71 10.53 0.48
CA ALA A 78 23.91 9.08 0.41
C ALA A 78 22.84 8.37 -0.43
N ALA A 79 21.57 8.76 -0.30
CA ALA A 79 20.50 8.22 -1.12
C ALA A 79 20.65 8.60 -2.60
N GLN A 80 21.01 9.85 -2.88
CA GLN A 80 21.28 10.33 -4.24
C GLN A 80 22.44 9.58 -4.90
N GLU A 81 23.52 9.37 -4.18
CA GLU A 81 24.67 8.65 -4.68
C GLU A 81 24.36 7.17 -4.92
N ARG A 82 23.68 6.51 -3.98
CA ARG A 82 23.24 5.13 -4.16
C ARG A 82 22.33 4.98 -5.38
N TRP A 83 21.41 5.92 -5.60
CA TRP A 83 20.55 5.91 -6.77
C TRP A 83 21.36 5.95 -8.07
N LYS A 84 22.34 6.87 -8.17
CA LYS A 84 23.24 6.95 -9.34
C LYS A 84 23.99 5.65 -9.60
N GLN A 85 24.36 4.91 -8.54
CA GLN A 85 25.09 3.64 -8.67
C GLN A 85 24.20 2.52 -9.24
N ILE A 86 22.90 2.50 -8.91
CA ILE A 86 21.99 1.42 -9.34
C ILE A 86 21.27 1.72 -10.68
N THR A 87 21.07 2.98 -11.05
CA THR A 87 20.33 3.36 -12.26
C THR A 87 20.88 2.75 -13.56
N PRO A 88 22.20 2.52 -13.76
CA PRO A 88 22.69 1.85 -14.95
C PRO A 88 22.14 0.43 -15.13
N SER A 89 21.95 -0.31 -14.04
CA SER A 89 21.38 -1.67 -14.09
C SER A 89 19.85 -1.67 -14.26
N LEU A 90 19.17 -0.62 -13.79
CA LEU A 90 17.72 -0.46 -13.93
C LEU A 90 17.31 0.01 -15.34
N GLY A 91 18.20 0.74 -16.03
CA GLY A 91 17.95 1.30 -17.36
C GLY A 91 16.99 2.50 -17.37
N PHE A 92 16.89 3.21 -16.24
CA PHE A 92 16.21 4.50 -16.07
C PHE A 92 16.81 5.22 -14.86
N SER A 93 16.59 6.54 -14.76
CA SER A 93 17.12 7.37 -13.67
C SER A 93 16.04 8.25 -12.99
N GLY A 94 14.86 8.39 -13.62
CA GLY A 94 13.77 9.20 -13.12
C GLY A 94 13.27 8.72 -11.77
N SER A 95 13.07 9.66 -10.82
CA SER A 95 12.56 9.39 -9.47
C SER A 95 11.99 10.65 -8.85
N GLY A 96 11.38 10.53 -7.68
CA GLY A 96 10.82 11.65 -6.94
C GLY A 96 9.72 12.35 -7.72
N PHE A 97 10.00 13.57 -8.14
CA PHE A 97 9.07 14.39 -8.92
C PHE A 97 9.43 14.45 -10.42
N PHE A 98 10.25 13.53 -10.91
CA PHE A 98 10.66 13.43 -12.32
C PHE A 98 11.19 14.75 -12.90
N GLY A 99 12.10 15.40 -12.17
CA GLY A 99 12.71 16.68 -12.57
C GLY A 99 11.86 17.93 -12.31
N LYS A 100 10.66 17.79 -11.77
CA LYS A 100 9.79 18.89 -11.35
C LYS A 100 10.03 19.27 -9.89
N THR A 101 9.52 20.42 -9.48
CA THR A 101 9.31 20.74 -8.06
C THR A 101 8.07 20.01 -7.53
N ALA A 102 7.92 19.87 -6.21
CA ALA A 102 6.71 19.28 -5.63
C ALA A 102 5.43 20.03 -6.05
N LYS A 103 5.50 21.37 -6.19
CA LYS A 103 4.37 22.21 -6.64
C LYS A 103 3.99 21.95 -8.10
N GLU A 104 4.98 21.89 -9.00
CA GLU A 104 4.74 21.61 -10.41
C GLU A 104 4.20 20.19 -10.60
N PHE A 105 4.74 19.21 -9.86
CA PHE A 105 4.24 17.84 -9.89
C PHE A 105 2.79 17.75 -9.38
N LYS A 106 2.47 18.49 -8.29
CA LYS A 106 1.09 18.59 -7.79
C LYS A 106 0.13 19.15 -8.83
N VAL A 107 0.52 20.19 -9.55
CA VAL A 107 -0.30 20.76 -10.63
C VAL A 107 -0.62 19.73 -11.70
N LEU A 108 0.38 18.94 -12.14
CA LEU A 108 0.16 17.85 -13.09
C LEU A 108 -0.78 16.78 -12.55
N LEU A 109 -0.60 16.39 -11.28
CA LEU A 109 -1.51 15.40 -10.67
C LEU A 109 -2.96 15.91 -10.63
N ASP A 110 -3.16 17.18 -10.31
CA ASP A 110 -4.50 17.77 -10.28
C ASP A 110 -5.14 17.85 -11.67
N GLU A 111 -4.35 18.17 -12.70
CA GLU A 111 -4.80 18.17 -14.10
C GLU A 111 -5.34 16.80 -14.52
N TYR A 112 -4.64 15.74 -14.16
CA TYR A 112 -5.07 14.36 -14.45
C TYR A 112 -5.92 13.74 -13.34
N ARG A 113 -6.36 14.52 -12.33
CA ARG A 113 -7.21 14.04 -11.23
C ARG A 113 -6.63 12.82 -10.50
N LEU A 114 -5.32 12.75 -10.43
CA LEU A 114 -4.57 11.77 -9.66
C LEU A 114 -4.19 12.36 -8.29
N LYS A 115 -4.12 11.52 -7.27
CA LYS A 115 -3.71 11.93 -5.92
C LYS A 115 -2.47 11.15 -5.51
N ALA A 116 -1.39 11.83 -5.14
CA ALA A 116 -0.32 11.19 -4.41
C ALA A 116 -0.78 10.99 -2.96
N THR A 117 -0.95 9.75 -2.53
CA THR A 117 -1.41 9.41 -1.18
C THR A 117 -0.30 8.84 -0.33
N SER A 118 0.72 8.25 -0.94
CA SER A 118 1.86 7.62 -0.32
C SER A 118 3.14 7.78 -1.15
N GLY A 119 4.28 7.40 -0.56
CA GLY A 119 5.56 7.31 -1.26
C GLY A 119 6.68 6.71 -0.41
N HIS A 120 7.76 6.30 -1.09
CA HIS A 120 8.92 5.68 -0.50
C HIS A 120 10.13 6.61 -0.48
N ILE A 121 10.88 6.60 0.61
CA ILE A 121 12.07 7.42 0.85
C ILE A 121 13.07 6.66 1.74
N ASP A 122 14.32 7.04 1.70
CA ASP A 122 15.36 6.45 2.55
C ASP A 122 15.30 6.93 4.02
N ILE A 123 15.74 6.06 4.93
CA ILE A 123 15.69 6.35 6.37
C ILE A 123 16.58 7.53 6.78
N VAL A 124 17.72 7.74 6.12
CA VAL A 124 18.63 8.84 6.44
C VAL A 124 17.96 10.18 6.18
N THR A 125 17.25 10.30 5.05
CA THR A 125 16.47 11.49 4.74
C THR A 125 15.36 11.74 5.76
N LEU A 126 14.64 10.69 6.18
CA LEU A 126 13.61 10.81 7.22
C LEU A 126 14.19 11.29 8.56
N GLU A 127 15.41 10.91 8.89
CA GLU A 127 16.05 11.30 10.14
C GLU A 127 16.70 12.69 10.10
N THR A 128 17.19 13.12 8.93
CA THR A 128 17.98 14.36 8.82
C THR A 128 17.26 15.53 8.17
N ASN A 129 16.28 15.27 7.28
CA ASN A 129 15.64 16.26 6.43
C ASN A 129 14.11 16.32 6.63
N MET A 130 13.62 15.97 7.82
CA MET A 130 12.18 15.88 8.12
C MET A 130 11.38 17.16 7.76
N PRO A 131 11.86 18.39 7.97
CA PRO A 131 11.14 19.60 7.56
C PRO A 131 10.87 19.65 6.04
N GLN A 132 11.86 19.29 5.20
CA GLN A 132 11.72 19.27 3.75
C GLN A 132 10.78 18.14 3.30
N VAL A 133 10.86 16.99 3.97
CA VAL A 133 9.91 15.88 3.80
C VAL A 133 8.49 16.35 4.08
N GLY A 134 8.26 16.99 5.22
CA GLY A 134 6.95 17.51 5.61
C GLY A 134 6.41 18.57 4.66
N GLU A 135 7.27 19.46 4.13
CA GLU A 135 6.87 20.44 3.11
C GLU A 135 6.37 19.75 1.84
N ALA A 136 7.10 18.75 1.34
CA ALA A 136 6.72 17.99 0.15
C ALA A 136 5.40 17.23 0.36
N VAL A 137 5.26 16.54 1.49
CA VAL A 137 4.04 15.80 1.87
C VAL A 137 2.82 16.74 1.92
N ARG A 138 2.94 17.88 2.58
CA ARG A 138 1.85 18.89 2.64
C ARG A 138 1.53 19.46 1.26
N THR A 139 2.55 19.72 0.44
CA THR A 139 2.36 20.27 -0.92
C THR A 139 1.58 19.28 -1.80
N LEU A 140 1.88 18.01 -1.72
CA LEU A 140 1.22 16.95 -2.50
C LEU A 140 -0.10 16.51 -1.88
N GLY A 141 -0.33 16.77 -0.59
CA GLY A 141 -1.50 16.32 0.14
C GLY A 141 -1.46 14.82 0.47
N MET A 142 -0.25 14.27 0.70
CA MET A 142 -0.06 12.85 1.01
C MET A 142 -0.51 12.54 2.44
N GLU A 143 -1.02 11.32 2.66
CA GLU A 143 -1.40 10.82 4.00
C GLU A 143 -0.19 10.26 4.74
N CYS A 144 0.69 9.57 4.01
CA CYS A 144 1.87 8.93 4.57
C CYS A 144 3.06 9.01 3.63
N LEU A 145 4.24 8.85 4.21
CA LEU A 145 5.49 8.68 3.49
C LEU A 145 6.40 7.78 4.35
N GLY A 146 7.06 6.84 3.72
CA GLY A 146 7.83 5.87 4.48
C GLY A 146 8.95 5.21 3.71
N MET A 147 9.46 4.15 4.28
CA MET A 147 10.58 3.42 3.70
C MET A 147 10.17 2.03 3.25
N SER A 148 10.74 1.60 2.12
CA SER A 148 10.50 0.28 1.55
C SER A 148 11.55 -0.76 1.97
N ALA A 149 12.69 -0.37 2.52
CA ALA A 149 13.73 -1.31 2.86
C ALA A 149 14.57 -0.86 4.07
N ILE A 150 14.69 -1.74 5.06
CA ILE A 150 15.67 -1.59 6.14
C ILE A 150 17.04 -1.97 5.55
N PRO A 151 18.06 -1.12 5.68
CA PRO A 151 19.43 -1.46 5.28
C PRO A 151 19.91 -2.79 5.87
N ASN A 152 20.64 -3.58 5.08
CA ASN A 152 21.01 -4.94 5.47
C ASN A 152 21.77 -5.02 6.79
N ASP A 153 22.66 -4.06 7.05
CA ASP A 153 23.45 -3.95 8.28
C ASP A 153 22.65 -3.55 9.54
N LEU A 154 21.37 -3.19 9.36
CA LEU A 154 20.46 -2.78 10.44
C LEU A 154 19.36 -3.80 10.73
N ARG A 155 19.48 -5.06 10.23
CA ARG A 155 18.45 -6.11 10.35
C ARG A 155 19.04 -7.52 10.45
N GLN A 156 20.22 -7.65 11.07
CA GLN A 156 20.93 -8.93 11.16
C GLN A 156 20.54 -9.75 12.39
N THR A 157 19.97 -9.11 13.42
CA THR A 157 19.58 -9.74 14.69
C THR A 157 18.22 -9.24 15.16
N LEU A 158 17.56 -9.98 16.06
CA LEU A 158 16.32 -9.51 16.70
C LEU A 158 16.49 -8.16 17.41
N ASP A 159 17.68 -7.90 18.00
CA ASP A 159 17.96 -6.63 18.65
C ASP A 159 18.11 -5.48 17.63
N ASP A 160 18.53 -5.76 16.38
CA ASP A 160 18.48 -4.77 15.31
C ASP A 160 17.03 -4.39 14.99
N TYR A 161 16.13 -5.34 14.92
CA TYR A 161 14.70 -5.07 14.68
C TYR A 161 14.05 -4.30 15.82
N LYS A 162 14.41 -4.58 17.09
CA LYS A 162 13.97 -3.77 18.24
C LYS A 162 14.46 -2.33 18.14
N ARG A 163 15.76 -2.14 17.85
CA ARG A 163 16.32 -0.80 17.60
C ARG A 163 15.65 -0.10 16.41
N MET A 164 15.29 -0.85 15.40
CA MET A 164 14.56 -0.30 14.24
C MET A 164 13.16 0.14 14.62
N ALA A 165 12.43 -0.61 15.45
CA ALA A 165 11.13 -0.21 15.99
C ALA A 165 11.22 1.12 16.77
N ASP A 166 12.25 1.29 17.60
CA ASP A 166 12.52 2.54 18.32
C ASP A 166 12.77 3.71 17.34
N ARG A 167 13.55 3.47 16.27
CA ARG A 167 13.79 4.48 15.22
C ARG A 167 12.49 4.81 14.48
N PHE A 168 11.66 3.83 14.16
CA PHE A 168 10.36 4.05 13.52
C PHE A 168 9.44 4.90 14.39
N ASN A 169 9.36 4.63 15.69
CA ASN A 169 8.60 5.45 16.64
C ASN A 169 9.10 6.90 16.67
N LYS A 170 10.42 7.10 16.68
CA LYS A 170 11.03 8.44 16.66
C LYS A 170 10.73 9.18 15.36
N ILE A 171 10.89 8.51 14.21
CA ILE A 171 10.57 9.07 12.89
C ILE A 171 9.07 9.38 12.82
N GLY A 172 8.20 8.45 13.23
CA GLY A 172 6.75 8.62 13.26
C GLY A 172 6.32 9.79 14.14
N GLY A 173 6.95 9.96 15.31
CA GLY A 173 6.72 11.12 16.17
C GLY A 173 7.09 12.46 15.52
N ASN A 174 8.14 12.49 14.71
CA ASN A 174 8.52 13.66 13.94
C ASN A 174 7.60 13.88 12.72
N ALA A 175 7.23 12.81 12.00
CA ALA A 175 6.27 12.86 10.89
C ALA A 175 4.91 13.40 11.35
N LYS A 176 4.43 12.97 12.52
CA LYS A 176 3.18 13.46 13.12
C LYS A 176 3.20 14.98 13.38
N LYS A 177 4.35 15.55 13.78
CA LYS A 177 4.51 17.00 13.94
C LYS A 177 4.42 17.75 12.60
N GLU A 178 4.84 17.10 11.52
CA GLU A 178 4.75 17.62 10.15
C GLU A 178 3.39 17.34 9.49
N GLY A 179 2.50 16.59 10.16
CA GLY A 179 1.12 16.36 9.72
C GLY A 179 0.90 15.13 8.86
N PHE A 180 1.81 14.15 8.90
CA PHE A 180 1.66 12.88 8.18
C PHE A 180 2.05 11.67 9.05
N LYS A 181 1.78 10.45 8.55
CA LYS A 181 2.16 9.20 9.21
C LYS A 181 3.42 8.62 8.58
N PHE A 182 4.30 8.07 9.41
CA PHE A 182 5.40 7.26 8.92
C PHE A 182 4.89 5.88 8.51
N LEU A 183 5.28 5.42 7.32
CA LEU A 183 4.89 4.15 6.74
C LEU A 183 6.11 3.23 6.61
N TYR A 184 5.95 1.96 6.94
CA TYR A 184 6.93 0.92 6.63
C TYR A 184 6.33 -0.09 5.65
N HIS A 185 6.99 -0.26 4.50
CA HIS A 185 6.70 -1.27 3.50
C HIS A 185 7.64 -2.45 3.66
N ASN A 186 7.11 -3.68 3.67
CA ASN A 186 7.94 -4.86 3.76
C ASN A 186 8.40 -5.38 2.39
N HIS A 187 9.64 -5.90 2.38
CA HIS A 187 10.11 -6.84 1.37
C HIS A 187 10.15 -8.26 1.96
N GLY A 188 10.84 -9.19 1.30
CA GLY A 188 10.84 -10.61 1.67
C GLY A 188 11.57 -10.98 2.97
N TYR A 189 12.38 -10.09 3.55
CA TYR A 189 13.12 -10.35 4.78
C TYR A 189 12.31 -10.05 6.04
N GLY A 190 12.72 -10.68 7.15
CA GLY A 190 12.07 -10.50 8.44
C GLY A 190 10.75 -11.24 8.59
N LEU A 191 10.43 -12.12 7.64
CA LEU A 191 9.22 -12.94 7.59
C LEU A 191 9.46 -14.38 8.06
N HIS A 192 10.72 -14.79 8.15
CA HIS A 192 11.12 -16.09 8.68
C HIS A 192 11.50 -15.99 10.16
N GLU A 193 11.35 -17.11 10.86
CA GLU A 193 11.75 -17.20 12.26
C GLU A 193 13.25 -16.97 12.44
N MET A 194 13.59 -16.09 13.38
CA MET A 194 14.92 -15.81 13.85
C MET A 194 14.91 -15.99 15.38
N GLU A 195 15.71 -16.91 15.90
CA GLU A 195 15.79 -17.17 17.35
C GLU A 195 14.41 -17.37 18.04
N GLY A 196 13.48 -18.05 17.38
CA GLY A 196 12.15 -18.35 17.91
C GLY A 196 11.13 -17.20 17.78
N GLN A 197 11.43 -16.12 17.04
CA GLN A 197 10.54 -15.00 16.81
C GLN A 197 10.58 -14.57 15.34
N ILE A 198 9.46 -14.02 14.84
CA ILE A 198 9.37 -13.44 13.51
C ILE A 198 9.68 -11.94 13.61
N PRO A 199 10.75 -11.44 12.97
CA PRO A 199 11.16 -10.03 13.09
C PRO A 199 10.08 -9.00 12.70
N LEU A 200 9.23 -9.31 11.72
CA LEU A 200 8.11 -8.44 11.37
C LEU A 200 7.12 -8.28 12.53
N ASN A 201 6.87 -9.35 13.30
CA ASN A 201 5.99 -9.26 14.47
C ASN A 201 6.61 -8.34 15.55
N LEU A 202 7.93 -8.38 15.72
CA LEU A 202 8.60 -7.44 16.63
C LEU A 202 8.41 -5.96 16.20
N LEU A 203 8.46 -5.68 14.90
CA LEU A 203 8.17 -4.33 14.40
C LEU A 203 6.71 -3.94 14.68
N LEU A 204 5.76 -4.84 14.41
CA LEU A 204 4.33 -4.61 14.64
C LEU A 204 4.02 -4.38 16.12
N GLU A 205 4.62 -5.18 17.02
CA GLU A 205 4.36 -5.13 18.47
C GLU A 205 5.05 -3.95 19.16
N ASN A 206 6.26 -3.56 18.70
CA ASN A 206 7.07 -2.53 19.37
C ASN A 206 6.95 -1.14 18.72
N THR A 207 6.07 -0.95 17.75
CA THR A 207 5.78 0.36 17.17
C THR A 207 4.40 0.88 17.57
N ASP A 208 4.33 2.18 17.87
CA ASP A 208 3.11 2.88 18.24
C ASP A 208 2.17 3.00 17.01
N PRO A 209 0.95 2.44 17.04
CA PRO A 209 0.02 2.48 15.91
C PRO A 209 -0.46 3.90 15.53
N ASP A 210 -0.34 4.86 16.43
CA ASP A 210 -0.63 6.27 16.14
C ASP A 210 0.49 6.97 15.38
N LEU A 211 1.69 6.40 15.35
CA LEU A 211 2.90 6.97 14.76
C LEU A 211 3.35 6.22 13.52
N VAL A 212 3.22 4.89 13.53
CA VAL A 212 3.77 3.98 12.52
C VAL A 212 2.65 3.14 11.93
N VAL A 213 2.50 3.23 10.64
CA VAL A 213 1.59 2.39 9.85
C VAL A 213 2.38 1.51 8.90
N PHE A 214 1.74 0.45 8.43
CA PHE A 214 2.39 -0.53 7.56
C PHE A 214 1.72 -0.56 6.19
N GLU A 215 2.52 -0.87 5.19
CA GLU A 215 2.10 -1.25 3.87
C GLU A 215 2.57 -2.68 3.60
N MET A 216 1.65 -3.55 3.28
CA MET A 216 1.99 -4.94 2.97
C MET A 216 2.21 -5.10 1.47
N ASP A 217 3.39 -5.59 1.10
CA ASP A 217 3.59 -6.19 -0.21
C ASP A 217 3.17 -7.65 -0.17
N ILE A 218 2.06 -7.97 -0.83
CA ILE A 218 1.49 -9.33 -0.77
C ILE A 218 2.36 -10.36 -1.47
N TYR A 219 3.09 -9.96 -2.52
CA TYR A 219 4.01 -10.81 -3.26
C TYR A 219 5.21 -11.23 -2.39
N TRP A 220 5.88 -10.23 -1.78
CA TRP A 220 7.02 -10.50 -0.93
C TRP A 220 6.63 -11.17 0.37
N THR A 221 5.44 -10.91 0.91
CA THR A 221 4.88 -11.60 2.06
C THR A 221 4.69 -13.09 1.75
N THR A 222 4.08 -13.42 0.60
CA THR A 222 3.92 -14.80 0.14
C THR A 222 5.26 -15.47 -0.14
N ALA A 223 6.18 -14.78 -0.84
CA ALA A 223 7.52 -15.30 -1.12
C ALA A 223 8.31 -15.57 0.17
N GLY A 224 8.09 -14.79 1.23
CA GLY A 224 8.61 -14.99 2.56
C GLY A 224 7.92 -16.09 3.36
N GLY A 225 6.97 -16.80 2.79
CA GLY A 225 6.31 -17.95 3.42
C GLY A 225 5.19 -17.59 4.39
N MET A 226 4.78 -16.32 4.48
CA MET A 226 3.63 -15.90 5.28
C MET A 226 2.36 -15.81 4.43
N ASP A 227 1.22 -16.06 5.06
CA ASP A 227 -0.09 -15.88 4.43
C ASP A 227 -0.55 -14.42 4.62
N PRO A 228 -0.73 -13.64 3.52
CA PRO A 228 -1.22 -12.26 3.62
C PRO A 228 -2.59 -12.13 4.31
N VAL A 229 -3.50 -13.08 4.11
CA VAL A 229 -4.84 -13.07 4.72
C VAL A 229 -4.73 -13.21 6.23
N GLU A 230 -3.98 -14.21 6.71
CA GLU A 230 -3.81 -14.42 8.15
C GLU A 230 -3.02 -13.27 8.82
N LEU A 231 -2.03 -12.69 8.12
CA LEU A 231 -1.26 -11.56 8.63
C LEU A 231 -2.13 -10.30 8.78
N LEU A 232 -3.00 -10.02 7.81
CA LEU A 232 -3.97 -8.91 7.86
C LEU A 232 -4.99 -9.12 8.98
N LYS A 233 -5.54 -10.32 9.09
CA LYS A 233 -6.52 -10.69 10.10
C LYS A 233 -5.99 -10.58 11.53
N SER A 234 -4.73 -10.95 11.73
CA SER A 234 -4.06 -10.90 13.03
C SER A 234 -3.65 -9.49 13.44
N ASN A 235 -3.59 -8.53 12.50
CA ASN A 235 -3.11 -7.17 12.74
C ASN A 235 -4.07 -6.08 12.23
N PRO A 236 -5.35 -6.08 12.66
CA PRO A 236 -6.34 -5.12 12.19
C PRO A 236 -5.92 -3.68 12.53
N GLY A 237 -6.04 -2.78 11.55
CA GLY A 237 -5.72 -1.36 11.70
C GLY A 237 -4.22 -1.02 11.63
N ARG A 238 -3.32 -2.02 11.55
CA ARG A 238 -1.87 -1.78 11.41
C ARG A 238 -1.46 -1.50 9.96
N TYR A 239 -2.09 -2.17 9.01
CA TYR A 239 -1.86 -1.98 7.58
C TYR A 239 -2.86 -0.98 7.02
N ILE A 240 -2.36 0.12 6.41
CA ILE A 240 -3.21 1.12 5.75
C ILE A 240 -3.14 1.03 4.23
N ALA A 241 -2.13 0.37 3.70
CA ALA A 241 -1.90 0.19 2.28
C ALA A 241 -1.45 -1.22 1.93
N LEU A 242 -1.72 -1.64 0.69
CA LEU A 242 -1.21 -2.86 0.10
C LEU A 242 -0.58 -2.57 -1.25
N HIS A 243 0.56 -3.21 -1.52
CA HIS A 243 1.01 -3.46 -2.88
C HIS A 243 0.36 -4.72 -3.41
N LEU A 244 -0.47 -4.57 -4.42
CA LEU A 244 -1.12 -5.65 -5.16
C LEU A 244 -0.19 -6.07 -6.28
N LYS A 245 0.50 -7.16 -6.08
CA LYS A 245 1.35 -7.89 -7.04
C LYS A 245 0.82 -9.30 -7.16
N ASP A 246 1.08 -9.98 -8.28
CA ASP A 246 0.65 -11.36 -8.46
C ASP A 246 1.80 -12.24 -8.92
N MET A 247 1.71 -13.52 -8.62
CA MET A 247 2.76 -14.51 -8.82
C MET A 247 2.27 -15.60 -9.76
N LYS A 248 3.01 -15.91 -10.82
CA LYS A 248 2.65 -16.96 -11.80
C LYS A 248 2.37 -18.31 -11.16
N GLU A 249 3.18 -18.65 -10.18
CA GLU A 249 3.06 -19.84 -9.34
C GLU A 249 3.56 -19.51 -7.93
N ILE A 250 2.92 -20.03 -6.90
CA ILE A 250 3.33 -19.74 -5.53
C ILE A 250 4.72 -20.33 -5.28
N THR A 251 5.66 -19.43 -5.02
CA THR A 251 7.08 -19.77 -4.84
C THR A 251 7.64 -18.97 -3.67
N HIS A 252 8.45 -19.65 -2.86
CA HIS A 252 9.10 -19.05 -1.70
C HIS A 252 10.58 -18.82 -1.95
N PHE A 253 11.18 -17.90 -1.19
CA PHE A 253 12.62 -17.69 -1.20
C PHE A 253 13.35 -18.98 -0.83
N LYS A 254 14.52 -19.19 -1.47
CA LYS A 254 15.46 -20.26 -1.07
C LYS A 254 16.24 -19.92 0.20
N GLY A 255 16.11 -18.70 0.71
CA GLY A 255 16.76 -18.16 1.89
C GLY A 255 15.80 -17.26 2.66
N ASP A 256 16.36 -16.30 3.38
CA ASP A 256 15.61 -15.38 4.26
C ASP A 256 14.97 -14.18 3.53
N GLY A 257 15.07 -14.11 2.20
CA GLY A 257 14.58 -12.96 1.41
C GLY A 257 15.36 -11.67 1.66
N GLY A 258 16.58 -11.78 2.20
CA GLY A 258 17.36 -10.65 2.66
C GLY A 258 18.32 -10.03 1.63
N THR A 259 18.51 -10.63 0.47
CA THR A 259 19.48 -10.16 -0.52
C THR A 259 18.84 -9.80 -1.85
N ALA A 260 19.50 -8.89 -2.60
CA ALA A 260 19.01 -8.50 -3.91
C ALA A 260 18.95 -9.69 -4.89
N ASP A 261 19.91 -10.64 -4.82
CA ASP A 261 19.91 -11.82 -5.67
C ASP A 261 18.67 -12.69 -5.43
N GLN A 262 18.28 -12.88 -4.17
CA GLN A 262 17.05 -13.61 -3.82
C GLN A 262 15.80 -12.94 -4.40
N TRP A 263 15.76 -11.60 -4.42
CA TRP A 263 14.62 -10.87 -5.00
C TRP A 263 14.60 -10.99 -6.53
N THR A 264 15.77 -10.82 -7.19
CA THR A 264 15.87 -10.92 -8.65
C THR A 264 15.57 -12.32 -9.18
N ASP A 265 15.83 -13.37 -8.41
CA ASP A 265 15.46 -14.75 -8.76
C ASP A 265 13.93 -14.93 -8.88
N LEU A 266 13.14 -14.14 -8.15
CA LEU A 266 11.67 -14.22 -8.15
C LEU A 266 11.00 -13.20 -9.09
N TRP A 267 11.70 -12.17 -9.59
CA TRP A 267 11.11 -11.20 -10.52
C TRP A 267 10.50 -11.84 -11.79
N PRO A 268 11.09 -12.87 -12.43
CA PRO A 268 10.48 -13.52 -13.58
C PRO A 268 9.15 -14.22 -13.30
N LEU A 269 8.85 -14.49 -12.02
CA LEU A 269 7.56 -15.07 -11.60
C LEU A 269 6.48 -14.03 -11.36
N MET A 270 6.84 -12.75 -11.30
CA MET A 270 5.85 -11.68 -11.17
C MET A 270 4.99 -11.60 -12.43
N THR A 271 3.69 -11.41 -12.26
CA THR A 271 2.74 -11.31 -13.35
C THR A 271 1.70 -10.22 -13.11
N THR A 272 0.87 -9.98 -14.09
CA THR A 272 -0.24 -9.03 -14.01
C THR A 272 -1.23 -9.48 -12.95
N VAL A 273 -1.71 -8.56 -12.13
CA VAL A 273 -2.70 -8.86 -11.08
C VAL A 273 -3.95 -9.48 -11.69
N GLY A 274 -4.29 -10.68 -11.22
CA GLY A 274 -5.39 -11.51 -11.73
C GLY A 274 -5.00 -12.52 -12.79
N ASP A 275 -3.75 -12.50 -13.28
CA ASP A 275 -3.23 -13.50 -14.23
C ASP A 275 -2.36 -14.58 -13.50
N GLY A 276 -2.24 -14.50 -12.17
CA GLY A 276 -1.38 -15.37 -11.37
C GLY A 276 -2.13 -16.36 -10.48
N ALA A 277 -1.41 -16.91 -9.51
CA ALA A 277 -1.88 -17.97 -8.62
C ALA A 277 -2.28 -17.47 -7.21
N MET A 278 -2.12 -16.18 -6.91
CA MET A 278 -2.50 -15.62 -5.62
C MET A 278 -4.01 -15.40 -5.56
N ASP A 279 -4.63 -15.68 -4.42
CA ASP A 279 -6.05 -15.39 -4.20
C ASP A 279 -6.26 -13.89 -3.90
N ILE A 280 -6.10 -13.06 -4.94
CA ILE A 280 -6.25 -11.61 -4.83
C ILE A 280 -7.61 -11.21 -4.25
N PRO A 281 -8.75 -11.82 -4.67
CA PRO A 281 -10.05 -11.51 -4.08
C PRO A 281 -10.10 -11.74 -2.56
N ALA A 282 -9.62 -12.88 -2.07
CA ALA A 282 -9.60 -13.15 -0.63
C ALA A 282 -8.70 -12.17 0.14
N ILE A 283 -7.53 -11.84 -0.41
CA ILE A 283 -6.60 -10.88 0.19
C ILE A 283 -7.23 -9.48 0.26
N VAL A 284 -7.82 -8.99 -0.85
CA VAL A 284 -8.47 -7.67 -0.90
C VAL A 284 -9.65 -7.61 0.06
N HIS A 285 -10.48 -8.65 0.11
CA HIS A 285 -11.61 -8.72 1.03
C HIS A 285 -11.14 -8.64 2.49
N GLN A 286 -10.14 -9.44 2.89
CA GLN A 286 -9.59 -9.38 4.25
C GLN A 286 -8.93 -8.02 4.54
N ALA A 287 -8.24 -7.43 3.57
CA ALA A 287 -7.64 -6.12 3.73
C ALA A 287 -8.67 -5.04 4.05
N GLN A 288 -9.80 -5.02 3.31
CA GLN A 288 -10.91 -4.11 3.59
C GLN A 288 -11.47 -4.31 5.00
N GLN A 289 -11.67 -5.57 5.42
CA GLN A 289 -12.12 -5.89 6.78
C GLN A 289 -11.13 -5.46 7.86
N SER A 290 -9.83 -5.52 7.57
CA SER A 290 -8.75 -5.13 8.47
C SER A 290 -8.47 -3.61 8.48
N GLY A 291 -9.19 -2.81 7.67
CA GLY A 291 -9.10 -1.36 7.65
C GLY A 291 -8.07 -0.77 6.69
N VAL A 292 -7.59 -1.55 5.72
CA VAL A 292 -6.74 -1.05 4.63
C VAL A 292 -7.52 -0.06 3.76
N LYS A 293 -6.89 1.05 3.41
CA LYS A 293 -7.49 2.15 2.65
C LYS A 293 -6.95 2.28 1.23
N HIS A 294 -5.67 2.00 1.05
CA HIS A 294 -4.95 2.23 -0.21
C HIS A 294 -4.50 0.91 -0.82
N PHE A 295 -4.76 0.73 -2.10
CA PHE A 295 -4.46 -0.48 -2.84
C PHE A 295 -3.68 -0.07 -4.10
N PHE A 296 -2.37 -0.29 -4.08
CA PHE A 296 -1.49 0.09 -5.18
C PHE A 296 -1.13 -1.13 -6.01
N VAL A 297 -1.49 -1.13 -7.28
CA VAL A 297 -0.95 -2.11 -8.24
C VAL A 297 0.54 -1.85 -8.39
N GLU A 298 1.35 -2.91 -8.34
CA GLU A 298 2.75 -2.83 -8.68
C GLU A 298 3.19 -4.09 -9.44
N GLN A 299 3.92 -3.89 -10.52
CA GLN A 299 4.62 -4.94 -11.24
C GLN A 299 5.99 -4.40 -11.65
N ASP A 300 7.03 -4.89 -10.96
CA ASP A 300 8.38 -4.37 -11.13
C ASP A 300 8.91 -4.65 -12.54
N LEU A 301 9.44 -3.60 -13.19
CA LEU A 301 10.16 -3.66 -14.46
C LEU A 301 9.44 -4.44 -15.58
N VAL A 302 8.11 -4.38 -15.61
CA VAL A 302 7.30 -5.06 -16.63
C VAL A 302 7.62 -4.55 -18.04
N ASP A 303 7.75 -5.47 -19.01
CA ASP A 303 8.10 -5.13 -20.41
C ASP A 303 7.04 -4.26 -21.09
N ASN A 304 5.77 -4.50 -20.82
CA ASN A 304 4.65 -3.73 -21.37
C ASN A 304 3.74 -3.20 -20.27
N PRO A 305 4.13 -2.09 -19.61
CA PRO A 305 3.35 -1.51 -18.52
C PRO A 305 1.90 -1.16 -18.94
N ARG A 306 1.73 -0.62 -20.15
CA ARG A 306 0.40 -0.23 -20.65
C ARG A 306 -0.58 -1.40 -20.66
N LEU A 307 -0.16 -2.57 -21.12
CA LEU A 307 -1.01 -3.76 -21.17
C LEU A 307 -1.24 -4.33 -19.75
N ALA A 308 -0.17 -4.49 -18.99
CA ALA A 308 -0.23 -5.09 -17.65
C ALA A 308 -1.09 -4.27 -16.68
N LEU A 309 -0.88 -2.95 -16.63
CA LEU A 309 -1.63 -2.06 -15.75
C LEU A 309 -3.11 -1.96 -16.15
N LYS A 310 -3.41 -1.98 -17.47
CA LYS A 310 -4.81 -2.02 -17.93
C LYS A 310 -5.53 -3.29 -17.51
N LYS A 311 -4.89 -4.45 -17.67
CA LYS A 311 -5.47 -5.73 -17.24
C LYS A 311 -5.65 -5.79 -15.71
N SER A 312 -4.64 -5.36 -14.95
CA SER A 312 -4.70 -5.35 -13.48
C SER A 312 -5.88 -4.53 -12.96
N ILE A 313 -6.07 -3.30 -13.46
CA ILE A 313 -7.18 -2.47 -13.01
C ILE A 313 -8.54 -3.00 -13.48
N ASP A 314 -8.61 -3.59 -14.68
CA ASP A 314 -9.86 -4.20 -15.17
C ASP A 314 -10.27 -5.40 -14.28
N PHE A 315 -9.32 -6.26 -13.92
CA PHE A 315 -9.56 -7.36 -12.97
C PHE A 315 -10.02 -6.84 -11.60
N LEU A 316 -9.30 -5.89 -11.01
CA LEU A 316 -9.62 -5.35 -9.67
C LEU A 316 -10.99 -4.66 -9.59
N ARG A 317 -11.56 -4.26 -10.72
CA ARG A 317 -12.93 -3.73 -10.79
C ARG A 317 -14.01 -4.81 -10.78
N THR A 318 -13.63 -6.06 -10.96
CA THR A 318 -14.58 -7.19 -10.97
C THR A 318 -14.74 -7.85 -9.60
N ILE A 319 -13.90 -7.51 -8.63
CA ILE A 319 -13.86 -8.09 -7.28
C ILE A 319 -14.29 -7.10 -6.22
#